data_78cd36646cc0496f0607c1c5aa35b478
#
_entry.id   78cd36646cc0496f0607c1c5aa35b478
#
_cell.length_a   1.000
_cell.length_b   1.000
_cell.length_c   1.000
_cell.angle_alpha   90.00
_cell.angle_beta   90.00
_cell.angle_gamma   90.00
#
_symmetry.space_group_name_H-M   'P 1'
#
loop_
_entity.id
_entity.type
_entity.pdbx_description
1 polymer ?
#
loop_
_entity_poly.entity_id
_entity_poly.type
_entity_poly.pdbx_seq_one_letter_code
_entity_poly.pdbx_strand_id
1 'polypeptide(L)'
;MKNFVFISPNFPTNYWRFCRELKNNGLNVLGVGDQPYDELVPELRDSLTEYYKVSNLENYDEVYRATAFFISKYGRLDWIESNNEYWLERDAMLRTDFHVESGWQVSDLDRIKYKSGMKPFYQRAGIPTARYHIVDDWDRCLAFIGEVGFPVIVKPDNGVGASHTYKLHNQQELGDFLGRRDQNVRYIMEEYITGEVNSYDAIIDSNGDPLFETGNVTPNSIMDIVNNNDNSLYYIVRDLAPDIRAAGRAAVKSFGVRSRFVQFEFFRLTCDQHIGKAGQVVALEVNMRPSGGYSPDMMNFANSTDVYKIWADMIAFDRSTKPLGEHFFCAFAGRRDGKPFALSLEELCWKYSDKLRMVERIPDALSGAMGNQMYLAVFPTEEAMNAFYAD
;
A
#
# COMPACT_ATOMS: atom_id res chain seq x y z
N MET A 1 -17.80 25.01 1.13
CA MET A 1 -16.98 24.06 1.93
C MET A 1 -17.06 22.72 1.23
N LYS A 2 -15.92 22.01 1.00
CA LYS A 2 -15.94 20.68 0.39
C LYS A 2 -16.39 19.64 1.41
N ASN A 3 -17.16 18.65 0.97
CA ASN A 3 -17.66 17.54 1.78
C ASN A 3 -16.87 16.28 1.42
N PHE A 4 -16.14 15.72 2.39
CA PHE A 4 -15.30 14.53 2.25
C PHE A 4 -15.86 13.40 3.10
N VAL A 5 -16.24 12.29 2.49
CA VAL A 5 -16.59 11.05 3.21
C VAL A 5 -15.36 10.17 3.32
N PHE A 6 -14.96 9.87 4.56
CA PHE A 6 -13.85 8.98 4.87
C PHE A 6 -14.40 7.63 5.36
N ILE A 7 -14.14 6.56 4.60
CA ILE A 7 -14.56 5.20 4.94
C ILE A 7 -13.50 4.55 5.83
N SER A 8 -13.89 3.94 6.95
CA SER A 8 -13.00 3.28 7.91
C SER A 8 -11.89 4.20 8.45
N PRO A 9 -12.20 5.40 8.99
CA PRO A 9 -11.17 6.35 9.43
C PRO A 9 -10.39 5.88 10.67
N ASN A 10 -10.87 4.84 11.36
CA ASN A 10 -10.28 4.26 12.57
C ASN A 10 -9.19 3.21 12.30
N PHE A 11 -9.05 2.73 11.05
CA PHE A 11 -8.06 1.72 10.71
C PHE A 11 -7.45 1.93 9.31
N PRO A 12 -6.11 1.93 9.19
CA PRO A 12 -5.05 1.86 10.22
C PRO A 12 -5.16 2.95 11.30
N THR A 13 -4.61 2.67 12.48
CA THR A 13 -4.76 3.50 13.70
C THR A 13 -4.22 4.93 13.58
N ASN A 14 -3.33 5.18 12.60
CA ASN A 14 -2.75 6.50 12.30
C ASN A 14 -3.56 7.32 11.27
N TYR A 15 -4.64 6.78 10.70
CA TYR A 15 -5.41 7.45 9.61
C TYR A 15 -6.22 8.68 10.08
N TRP A 16 -6.44 8.84 11.39
CA TRP A 16 -6.98 10.07 11.94
C TRP A 16 -6.16 11.32 11.54
N ARG A 17 -4.85 11.15 11.23
CA ARG A 17 -3.98 12.23 10.74
C ARG A 17 -4.44 12.78 9.39
N PHE A 18 -4.89 11.92 8.47
CA PHE A 18 -5.52 12.36 7.21
C PHE A 18 -6.79 13.18 7.49
N CYS A 19 -7.64 12.69 8.39
CA CYS A 19 -8.88 13.38 8.77
C CYS A 19 -8.57 14.74 9.40
N ARG A 20 -7.59 14.82 10.27
CA ARG A 20 -7.16 16.06 10.93
C ARG A 20 -6.70 17.11 9.91
N GLU A 21 -5.86 16.73 8.96
CA GLU A 21 -5.34 17.69 7.99
C GLU A 21 -6.42 18.13 6.98
N LEU A 22 -7.37 17.27 6.61
CA LEU A 22 -8.55 17.67 5.85
C LEU A 22 -9.37 18.72 6.62
N LYS A 23 -9.63 18.49 7.91
CA LYS A 23 -10.38 19.44 8.77
C LYS A 23 -9.63 20.74 8.94
N ASN A 24 -8.30 20.70 9.13
CA ASN A 24 -7.45 21.89 9.20
C ASN A 24 -7.50 22.74 7.91
N ASN A 25 -7.72 22.08 6.76
CA ASN A 25 -7.93 22.75 5.48
C ASN A 25 -9.37 23.24 5.26
N GLY A 26 -10.25 23.11 6.26
CA GLY A 26 -11.61 23.63 6.23
C GLY A 26 -12.62 22.75 5.50
N LEU A 27 -12.35 21.44 5.36
CA LEU A 27 -13.34 20.51 4.80
C LEU A 27 -14.28 19.99 5.89
N ASN A 28 -15.50 19.62 5.50
CA ASN A 28 -16.34 18.73 6.30
C ASN A 28 -15.81 17.31 6.16
N VAL A 29 -15.31 16.73 7.24
CA VAL A 29 -14.81 15.36 7.29
C VAL A 29 -15.86 14.46 7.92
N LEU A 30 -16.48 13.62 7.09
CA LEU A 30 -17.64 12.80 7.41
C LEU A 30 -17.20 11.34 7.48
N GLY A 31 -17.06 10.80 8.68
CA GLY A 31 -16.56 9.43 8.89
C GLY A 31 -17.67 8.40 8.81
N VAL A 32 -17.44 7.29 8.10
CA VAL A 32 -18.26 6.06 8.16
C VAL A 32 -17.41 4.92 8.69
N GLY A 33 -17.84 4.29 9.77
CA GLY A 33 -17.12 3.17 10.37
C GLY A 33 -18.06 2.26 11.18
N ASP A 34 -17.56 1.10 11.59
CA ASP A 34 -18.31 0.11 12.38
C ASP A 34 -17.90 0.06 13.85
N GLN A 35 -16.84 0.79 14.24
CA GLN A 35 -16.45 0.94 15.63
C GLN A 35 -17.40 1.91 16.37
N PRO A 36 -17.81 1.62 17.62
CA PRO A 36 -18.57 2.56 18.44
C PRO A 36 -17.85 3.91 18.60
N TYR A 37 -18.60 5.01 18.57
CA TYR A 37 -18.04 6.37 18.62
C TYR A 37 -17.20 6.64 19.89
N ASP A 38 -17.62 6.12 21.01
CA ASP A 38 -16.96 6.25 22.31
C ASP A 38 -15.67 5.44 22.42
N GLU A 39 -15.48 4.44 21.55
CA GLU A 39 -14.26 3.65 21.43
C GLU A 39 -13.24 4.24 20.42
N LEU A 40 -13.64 5.22 19.62
CA LEU A 40 -12.72 5.94 18.75
C LEU A 40 -11.70 6.71 19.57
N VAL A 41 -10.44 6.74 19.11
CA VAL A 41 -9.39 7.56 19.75
C VAL A 41 -9.80 9.04 19.73
N PRO A 42 -9.46 9.80 20.80
CA PRO A 42 -9.86 11.22 20.92
C PRO A 42 -9.45 12.03 19.68
N GLU A 43 -8.26 11.80 19.16
CA GLU A 43 -7.70 12.49 17.98
C GLU A 43 -8.58 12.30 16.74
N LEU A 44 -9.15 11.10 16.56
CA LEU A 44 -10.07 10.85 15.43
C LEU A 44 -11.40 11.57 15.66
N ARG A 45 -11.97 11.49 16.86
CA ARG A 45 -13.23 12.20 17.18
C ARG A 45 -13.10 13.70 16.94
N ASP A 46 -11.98 14.30 17.35
CA ASP A 46 -11.70 15.72 17.15
C ASP A 46 -11.45 16.08 15.68
N SER A 47 -11.02 15.12 14.87
CA SER A 47 -10.73 15.29 13.44
C SER A 47 -11.94 15.15 12.53
N LEU A 48 -13.05 14.61 13.03
CA LEU A 48 -14.30 14.45 12.26
C LEU A 48 -15.26 15.63 12.47
N THR A 49 -16.03 15.96 11.43
CA THR A 49 -17.19 16.85 11.53
C THR A 49 -18.39 16.09 12.04
N GLU A 50 -18.56 14.87 11.55
CA GLU A 50 -19.59 13.92 11.97
C GLU A 50 -19.12 12.49 11.73
N TYR A 51 -19.64 11.56 12.52
CA TYR A 51 -19.39 10.13 12.37
C TYR A 51 -20.71 9.36 12.28
N TYR A 52 -20.83 8.51 11.27
CA TYR A 52 -21.97 7.61 11.11
C TYR A 52 -21.51 6.17 11.37
N LYS A 53 -22.03 5.56 12.45
CA LYS A 53 -21.73 4.17 12.78
C LYS A 53 -22.66 3.25 11.97
N VAL A 54 -22.07 2.33 11.21
CA VAL A 54 -22.75 1.17 10.62
C VAL A 54 -22.56 -0.06 11.48
N SER A 55 -23.33 -1.11 11.28
CA SER A 55 -23.14 -2.38 12.00
C SER A 55 -21.94 -3.16 11.47
N ASN A 56 -21.73 -3.09 10.16
CA ASN A 56 -20.65 -3.78 9.45
C ASN A 56 -20.34 -3.03 8.16
N LEU A 57 -19.07 -2.61 7.99
CA LEU A 57 -18.60 -1.95 6.76
C LEU A 57 -18.63 -2.87 5.52
N GLU A 58 -18.70 -4.19 5.70
CA GLU A 58 -18.90 -5.15 4.60
C GLU A 58 -20.32 -5.09 4.02
N ASN A 59 -21.30 -4.59 4.77
CA ASN A 59 -22.66 -4.41 4.29
C ASN A 59 -22.76 -3.13 3.46
N TYR A 60 -22.74 -3.28 2.14
CA TYR A 60 -22.81 -2.13 1.22
C TYR A 60 -24.05 -1.27 1.42
N ASP A 61 -25.21 -1.87 1.66
CA ASP A 61 -26.47 -1.12 1.84
C ASP A 61 -26.41 -0.19 3.07
N GLU A 62 -25.78 -0.61 4.15
CA GLU A 62 -25.58 0.24 5.33
C GLU A 62 -24.66 1.43 5.03
N VAL A 63 -23.54 1.17 4.34
CA VAL A 63 -22.58 2.24 3.97
C VAL A 63 -23.18 3.20 2.96
N TYR A 64 -23.97 2.68 2.00
CA TYR A 64 -24.73 3.49 1.05
C TYR A 64 -25.72 4.43 1.78
N ARG A 65 -26.50 3.91 2.75
CA ARG A 65 -27.45 4.72 3.54
C ARG A 65 -26.74 5.77 4.39
N ALA A 66 -25.59 5.44 4.98
CA ALA A 66 -24.77 6.39 5.73
C ALA A 66 -24.29 7.53 4.82
N THR A 67 -23.87 7.20 3.59
CA THR A 67 -23.44 8.18 2.58
C THR A 67 -24.62 9.06 2.14
N ALA A 68 -25.80 8.45 1.89
CA ALA A 68 -27.02 9.19 1.56
C ALA A 68 -27.47 10.14 2.69
N PHE A 69 -27.33 9.71 3.94
CA PHE A 69 -27.59 10.56 5.11
C PHE A 69 -26.70 11.81 5.10
N PHE A 70 -25.40 11.66 4.84
CA PHE A 70 -24.51 12.81 4.74
C PHE A 70 -24.90 13.76 3.61
N ILE A 71 -25.31 13.24 2.44
CA ILE A 71 -25.81 14.07 1.34
C ILE A 71 -27.05 14.86 1.77
N SER A 72 -27.99 14.23 2.50
CA SER A 72 -29.20 14.90 2.96
C SER A 72 -28.91 16.05 3.92
N LYS A 73 -27.83 15.96 4.69
CA LYS A 73 -27.47 16.93 5.73
C LYS A 73 -26.47 17.99 5.26
N TYR A 74 -25.50 17.61 4.44
CA TYR A 74 -24.38 18.46 4.03
C TYR A 74 -24.41 18.86 2.55
N GLY A 75 -25.32 18.27 1.76
CA GLY A 75 -25.41 18.47 0.33
C GLY A 75 -24.45 17.57 -0.45
N ARG A 76 -24.13 17.97 -1.68
CA ARG A 76 -23.27 17.20 -2.59
C ARG A 76 -21.94 16.84 -1.94
N LEU A 77 -21.51 15.60 -2.16
CA LEU A 77 -20.17 15.14 -1.79
C LEU A 77 -19.15 15.48 -2.87
N ASP A 78 -17.99 15.95 -2.45
CA ASP A 78 -16.86 16.24 -3.35
C ASP A 78 -15.90 15.07 -3.42
N TRP A 79 -15.76 14.28 -2.34
CA TRP A 79 -14.83 13.16 -2.22
C TRP A 79 -15.41 12.00 -1.39
N ILE A 80 -15.06 10.79 -1.79
CA ILE A 80 -15.25 9.55 -1.02
C ILE A 80 -13.95 8.77 -1.12
N GLU A 81 -13.29 8.46 0.00
CA GLU A 81 -12.02 7.75 0.01
C GLU A 81 -11.80 7.04 1.36
N SER A 82 -11.14 5.89 1.32
CA SER A 82 -10.67 5.19 2.51
C SER A 82 -9.16 5.24 2.68
N ASN A 83 -8.42 5.54 1.61
CA ASN A 83 -6.96 5.36 1.53
C ASN A 83 -6.52 3.91 1.85
N ASN A 84 -7.38 2.93 1.61
CA ASN A 84 -7.17 1.54 1.98
C ASN A 84 -7.49 0.60 0.81
N GLU A 85 -6.57 -0.32 0.50
CA GLU A 85 -6.72 -1.29 -0.60
C GLU A 85 -7.93 -2.21 -0.43
N TYR A 86 -8.24 -2.57 0.83
CA TYR A 86 -9.36 -3.43 1.15
C TYR A 86 -10.71 -2.79 0.75
N TRP A 87 -10.84 -1.48 0.95
CA TRP A 87 -12.08 -0.74 0.64
C TRP A 87 -12.11 -0.10 -0.75
N LEU A 88 -11.06 -0.25 -1.57
CA LEU A 88 -10.92 0.41 -2.87
C LEU A 88 -12.12 0.18 -3.81
N GLU A 89 -12.63 -1.06 -3.87
CA GLU A 89 -13.80 -1.41 -4.68
C GLU A 89 -15.06 -0.74 -4.14
N ARG A 90 -15.24 -0.75 -2.83
CA ARG A 90 -16.36 -0.10 -2.16
C ARG A 90 -16.37 1.41 -2.37
N ASP A 91 -15.19 2.04 -2.24
CA ASP A 91 -15.03 3.46 -2.53
C ASP A 91 -15.44 3.78 -3.98
N ALA A 92 -15.04 2.95 -4.94
CA ALA A 92 -15.39 3.10 -6.35
C ALA A 92 -16.91 2.92 -6.59
N MET A 93 -17.55 1.94 -5.94
CA MET A 93 -19.00 1.74 -6.01
C MET A 93 -19.76 2.95 -5.50
N LEU A 94 -19.41 3.47 -4.31
CA LEU A 94 -20.03 4.65 -3.73
C LEU A 94 -19.88 5.89 -4.62
N ARG A 95 -18.67 6.12 -5.18
CA ARG A 95 -18.44 7.24 -6.11
C ARG A 95 -19.32 7.13 -7.35
N THR A 96 -19.43 5.94 -7.91
CA THR A 96 -20.28 5.69 -9.10
C THR A 96 -21.75 5.93 -8.77
N ASP A 97 -22.26 5.37 -7.68
CA ASP A 97 -23.67 5.47 -7.30
C ASP A 97 -24.09 6.90 -6.91
N PHE A 98 -23.21 7.65 -6.26
CA PHE A 98 -23.47 9.04 -5.87
C PHE A 98 -22.93 10.09 -6.84
N HIS A 99 -22.43 9.69 -8.02
CA HIS A 99 -21.88 10.57 -9.04
C HIS A 99 -20.78 11.50 -8.50
N VAL A 100 -19.88 10.97 -7.65
CA VAL A 100 -18.71 11.66 -7.15
C VAL A 100 -17.56 11.42 -8.15
N GLU A 101 -17.20 12.46 -8.90
CA GLU A 101 -16.23 12.36 -10.01
C GLU A 101 -14.77 12.27 -9.57
N SER A 102 -14.47 12.65 -8.32
CA SER A 102 -13.12 12.60 -7.76
C SER A 102 -12.72 11.17 -7.40
N GLY A 103 -11.72 10.62 -8.08
CA GLY A 103 -11.21 9.28 -7.83
C GLY A 103 -11.74 8.20 -8.79
N TRP A 104 -11.32 6.96 -8.54
CA TRP A 104 -11.62 5.81 -9.40
C TRP A 104 -13.09 5.39 -9.32
N GLN A 105 -13.67 5.01 -10.46
CA GLN A 105 -15.03 4.51 -10.61
C GLN A 105 -15.04 2.98 -10.75
N VAL A 106 -16.21 2.36 -10.71
CA VAL A 106 -16.36 0.91 -10.94
C VAL A 106 -15.76 0.47 -12.29
N SER A 107 -15.89 1.32 -13.32
CA SER A 107 -15.31 1.05 -14.65
C SER A 107 -13.78 1.01 -14.68
N ASP A 108 -13.12 1.49 -13.63
CA ASP A 108 -11.66 1.53 -13.55
C ASP A 108 -11.07 0.33 -12.81
N LEU A 109 -11.91 -0.45 -12.10
CA LEU A 109 -11.46 -1.51 -11.18
C LEU A 109 -10.55 -2.53 -11.84
N ASP A 110 -10.82 -2.91 -13.09
CA ASP A 110 -10.00 -3.89 -13.79
C ASP A 110 -8.53 -3.47 -13.84
N ARG A 111 -8.25 -2.21 -14.14
CA ARG A 111 -6.86 -1.69 -14.27
C ARG A 111 -6.17 -1.36 -12.96
N ILE A 112 -6.93 -1.18 -11.86
CA ILE A 112 -6.36 -0.72 -10.58
C ILE A 112 -6.45 -1.75 -9.44
N LYS A 113 -7.25 -2.81 -9.62
CA LYS A 113 -7.50 -3.83 -8.62
C LYS A 113 -7.04 -5.22 -9.05
N TYR A 114 -7.21 -5.56 -10.36
CA TYR A 114 -6.86 -6.86 -10.88
C TYR A 114 -5.42 -6.87 -11.44
N LYS A 115 -4.57 -7.77 -10.92
CA LYS A 115 -3.15 -7.86 -11.32
C LYS A 115 -2.99 -8.12 -12.81
N SER A 116 -3.86 -8.94 -13.39
CA SER A 116 -3.89 -9.18 -14.84
C SER A 116 -4.28 -7.92 -15.62
N GLY A 117 -5.22 -7.12 -15.11
CA GLY A 117 -5.67 -5.86 -15.72
C GLY A 117 -4.64 -4.74 -15.65
N MET A 118 -3.74 -4.77 -14.65
CA MET A 118 -2.63 -3.79 -14.50
C MET A 118 -1.57 -3.94 -15.60
N LYS A 119 -1.28 -5.16 -16.06
CA LYS A 119 -0.14 -5.46 -16.94
C LYS A 119 -0.14 -4.70 -18.27
N PRO A 120 -1.27 -4.54 -18.99
CA PRO A 120 -1.30 -3.73 -20.22
C PRO A 120 -0.90 -2.27 -20.00
N PHE A 121 -1.16 -1.71 -18.82
CA PHE A 121 -0.79 -0.33 -18.50
C PHE A 121 0.71 -0.19 -18.24
N TYR A 122 1.34 -1.15 -17.56
CA TYR A 122 2.79 -1.19 -17.41
C TYR A 122 3.50 -1.38 -18.75
N GLN A 123 3.00 -2.30 -19.60
CA GLN A 123 3.55 -2.51 -20.94
C GLN A 123 3.47 -1.24 -21.81
N ARG A 124 2.35 -0.50 -21.72
CA ARG A 124 2.19 0.81 -22.40
C ARG A 124 3.16 1.86 -21.87
N ALA A 125 3.52 1.78 -20.56
CA ALA A 125 4.55 2.61 -19.96
C ALA A 125 5.98 2.21 -20.33
N GLY A 126 6.17 1.12 -21.12
CA GLY A 126 7.47 0.57 -21.46
C GLY A 126 8.15 -0.19 -20.31
N ILE A 127 7.40 -0.62 -19.29
CA ILE A 127 7.90 -1.34 -18.13
C ILE A 127 7.58 -2.82 -18.30
N PRO A 128 8.59 -3.73 -18.31
CA PRO A 128 8.36 -5.16 -18.38
C PRO A 128 7.48 -5.68 -17.23
N THR A 129 6.68 -6.71 -17.50
CA THR A 129 5.85 -7.39 -16.51
C THR A 129 6.08 -8.88 -16.57
N ALA A 130 5.99 -9.60 -15.47
CA ALA A 130 5.99 -11.05 -15.46
C ALA A 130 4.98 -11.61 -16.46
N ARG A 131 5.37 -12.65 -17.21
CA ARG A 131 4.44 -13.45 -18.02
C ARG A 131 3.42 -14.08 -17.09
N TYR A 132 2.19 -14.25 -17.55
CA TYR A 132 1.14 -14.74 -16.69
C TYR A 132 0.08 -15.55 -17.43
N HIS A 133 -0.66 -16.33 -16.69
CA HIS A 133 -1.82 -17.08 -17.10
C HIS A 133 -2.92 -16.97 -16.03
N ILE A 134 -4.18 -16.78 -16.44
CA ILE A 134 -5.30 -16.89 -15.51
C ILE A 134 -5.56 -18.37 -15.27
N VAL A 135 -5.51 -18.77 -13.99
CA VAL A 135 -5.63 -20.17 -13.63
C VAL A 135 -7.00 -20.72 -14.03
N ASP A 136 -6.98 -21.76 -14.86
CA ASP A 136 -8.17 -22.46 -15.35
C ASP A 136 -8.03 -23.97 -15.18
N ASP A 137 -7.81 -24.71 -16.26
CA ASP A 137 -7.63 -26.16 -16.23
C ASP A 137 -6.15 -26.59 -16.14
N TRP A 138 -5.95 -27.87 -15.84
CA TRP A 138 -4.64 -28.49 -15.69
C TRP A 138 -3.74 -28.32 -16.91
N ASP A 139 -4.28 -28.63 -18.11
CA ASP A 139 -3.48 -28.69 -19.33
C ASP A 139 -2.96 -27.32 -19.74
N ARG A 140 -3.78 -26.27 -19.59
CA ARG A 140 -3.40 -24.90 -19.88
C ARG A 140 -2.39 -24.34 -18.86
N CYS A 141 -2.58 -24.66 -17.57
CA CYS A 141 -1.59 -24.33 -16.54
C CYS A 141 -0.24 -24.99 -16.85
N LEU A 142 -0.23 -26.27 -17.23
CA LEU A 142 1.00 -26.97 -17.63
C LEU A 142 1.63 -26.38 -18.89
N ALA A 143 0.83 -26.00 -19.89
CA ALA A 143 1.32 -25.35 -21.11
C ALA A 143 2.07 -24.03 -20.75
N PHE A 144 1.47 -23.19 -19.92
CA PHE A 144 2.12 -21.96 -19.43
C PHE A 144 3.41 -22.26 -18.65
N ILE A 145 3.39 -23.27 -17.77
CA ILE A 145 4.60 -23.68 -17.04
C ILE A 145 5.67 -24.20 -17.99
N GLY A 146 5.27 -24.88 -19.09
CA GLY A 146 6.20 -25.30 -20.14
C GLY A 146 6.94 -24.13 -20.80
N GLU A 147 6.34 -22.94 -20.84
CA GLU A 147 6.94 -21.72 -21.40
C GLU A 147 7.85 -20.99 -20.40
N VAL A 148 7.49 -20.97 -19.12
CA VAL A 148 8.16 -20.14 -18.11
C VAL A 148 9.06 -20.93 -17.16
N GLY A 149 8.83 -22.24 -17.01
CA GLY A 149 9.50 -23.12 -16.05
C GLY A 149 8.95 -22.97 -14.61
N PHE A 150 9.38 -23.90 -13.75
CA PHE A 150 9.20 -23.79 -12.32
C PHE A 150 10.35 -23.00 -11.67
N PRO A 151 10.15 -22.35 -10.50
CA PRO A 151 8.86 -22.19 -9.81
C PRO A 151 7.96 -21.17 -10.49
N VAL A 152 6.66 -21.26 -10.23
CA VAL A 152 5.67 -20.22 -10.57
C VAL A 152 5.00 -19.68 -9.32
N ILE A 153 4.52 -18.44 -9.37
CA ILE A 153 3.74 -17.81 -8.31
C ILE A 153 2.26 -17.86 -8.68
N VAL A 154 1.43 -18.33 -7.75
CA VAL A 154 -0.03 -18.31 -7.91
C VAL A 154 -0.64 -17.50 -6.76
N LYS A 155 -1.49 -16.54 -7.11
CA LYS A 155 -2.13 -15.64 -6.13
C LYS A 155 -3.51 -15.20 -6.63
N PRO A 156 -4.42 -14.75 -5.74
CA PRO A 156 -5.67 -14.12 -6.18
C PRO A 156 -5.39 -12.92 -7.09
N ASP A 157 -6.13 -12.82 -8.20
CA ASP A 157 -5.94 -11.73 -9.18
C ASP A 157 -6.29 -10.36 -8.60
N ASN A 158 -7.25 -10.30 -7.65
CA ASN A 158 -7.67 -9.08 -6.93
C ASN A 158 -7.34 -9.12 -5.42
N GLY A 159 -6.46 -10.00 -4.97
CA GLY A 159 -6.10 -10.15 -3.56
C GLY A 159 -5.33 -8.95 -3.00
N VAL A 160 -5.43 -8.75 -1.68
CA VAL A 160 -4.72 -7.72 -0.91
C VAL A 160 -3.59 -8.37 -0.10
N GLY A 161 -2.39 -7.79 -0.17
CA GLY A 161 -1.21 -8.30 0.53
C GLY A 161 -0.72 -9.65 -0.03
N ALA A 162 0.15 -10.32 0.73
CA ALA A 162 0.73 -11.62 0.34
C ALA A 162 -0.14 -12.83 0.75
N SER A 163 -1.34 -12.61 1.28
CA SER A 163 -2.23 -13.69 1.69
C SER A 163 -2.64 -14.54 0.49
N HIS A 164 -2.69 -15.87 0.69
CA HIS A 164 -3.01 -16.82 -0.37
C HIS A 164 -2.09 -16.76 -1.61
N THR A 165 -0.82 -16.36 -1.40
CA THR A 165 0.23 -16.43 -2.42
C THR A 165 0.99 -17.74 -2.28
N TYR A 166 1.06 -18.51 -3.36
CA TYR A 166 1.68 -19.84 -3.41
C TYR A 166 2.85 -19.83 -4.39
N LYS A 167 3.99 -20.35 -3.96
CA LYS A 167 5.13 -20.64 -4.83
C LYS A 167 5.14 -22.13 -5.13
N LEU A 168 4.85 -22.51 -6.37
CA LEU A 168 4.76 -23.88 -6.81
C LEU A 168 6.04 -24.31 -7.50
N HIS A 169 6.64 -25.40 -7.04
CA HIS A 169 7.95 -25.89 -7.49
C HIS A 169 7.88 -27.06 -8.46
N ASN A 170 6.74 -27.74 -8.56
CA ASN A 170 6.57 -28.94 -9.36
C ASN A 170 5.09 -29.22 -9.68
N GLN A 171 4.88 -30.21 -10.55
CA GLN A 171 3.51 -30.60 -10.98
C GLN A 171 2.64 -31.15 -9.84
N GLN A 172 3.25 -31.80 -8.82
CA GLN A 172 2.49 -32.31 -7.69
C GLN A 172 1.87 -31.13 -6.89
N GLU A 173 2.67 -30.10 -6.62
CA GLU A 173 2.19 -28.89 -5.93
C GLU A 173 1.11 -28.15 -6.74
N LEU A 174 1.24 -28.13 -8.09
CA LEU A 174 0.18 -27.61 -8.96
C LEU A 174 -1.12 -28.40 -8.80
N GLY A 175 -1.05 -29.74 -8.79
CA GLY A 175 -2.21 -30.62 -8.59
C GLY A 175 -2.88 -30.39 -7.24
N ASP A 176 -2.08 -30.28 -6.18
CA ASP A 176 -2.57 -30.03 -4.82
C ASP A 176 -3.24 -28.64 -4.72
N PHE A 177 -2.66 -27.63 -5.36
CA PHE A 177 -3.26 -26.29 -5.42
C PHE A 177 -4.60 -26.30 -6.18
N LEU A 178 -4.65 -26.88 -7.38
CA LEU A 178 -5.87 -26.94 -8.19
C LEU A 178 -6.99 -27.71 -7.49
N GLY A 179 -6.65 -28.75 -6.72
CA GLY A 179 -7.61 -29.56 -5.94
C GLY A 179 -8.16 -28.84 -4.71
N ARG A 180 -7.46 -27.85 -4.15
CA ARG A 180 -7.82 -27.16 -2.90
C ARG A 180 -8.23 -25.71 -3.06
N ARG A 181 -7.99 -25.11 -4.24
CA ARG A 181 -8.29 -23.69 -4.47
C ARG A 181 -9.78 -23.39 -4.30
N ASP A 182 -10.10 -22.22 -3.81
CA ASP A 182 -11.47 -21.71 -3.86
C ASP A 182 -11.87 -21.45 -5.31
N GLN A 183 -12.91 -22.14 -5.80
CA GLN A 183 -13.40 -22.02 -7.17
C GLN A 183 -14.07 -20.66 -7.46
N ASN A 184 -14.45 -19.91 -6.42
CA ASN A 184 -15.04 -18.58 -6.55
C ASN A 184 -13.99 -17.46 -6.66
N VAL A 185 -12.72 -17.80 -6.42
CA VAL A 185 -11.60 -16.85 -6.51
C VAL A 185 -10.91 -17.02 -7.86
N ARG A 186 -10.78 -15.91 -8.59
CA ARG A 186 -9.96 -15.85 -9.79
C ARG A 186 -8.50 -15.75 -9.39
N TYR A 187 -7.68 -16.70 -9.83
CA TYR A 187 -6.24 -16.74 -9.57
C TYR A 187 -5.45 -16.39 -10.82
N ILE A 188 -4.34 -15.68 -10.62
CA ILE A 188 -3.29 -15.44 -11.62
C ILE A 188 -2.07 -16.29 -11.29
N MET A 189 -1.49 -16.94 -12.31
CA MET A 189 -0.21 -17.65 -12.26
C MET A 189 0.82 -16.83 -13.00
N GLU A 190 1.96 -16.56 -12.38
CA GLU A 190 3.03 -15.72 -12.93
C GLU A 190 4.36 -16.47 -12.94
N GLU A 191 5.23 -16.18 -13.92
CA GLU A 191 6.63 -16.58 -13.83
C GLU A 191 7.27 -15.99 -12.57
N TYR A 192 8.16 -16.75 -11.94
CA TYR A 192 8.85 -16.31 -10.75
C TYR A 192 9.95 -15.31 -11.11
N ILE A 193 9.90 -14.13 -10.49
CA ILE A 193 10.91 -13.08 -10.65
C ILE A 193 11.83 -13.06 -9.45
N THR A 194 13.14 -13.15 -9.69
CA THR A 194 14.17 -12.98 -8.66
C THR A 194 14.63 -11.53 -8.64
N GLY A 195 14.27 -10.81 -7.59
CA GLY A 195 14.54 -9.39 -7.47
C GLY A 195 14.22 -8.86 -6.08
N GLU A 196 14.71 -7.67 -5.81
CA GLU A 196 14.39 -6.90 -4.62
C GLU A 196 13.18 -6.00 -4.90
N VAL A 197 12.22 -5.94 -3.97
CA VAL A 197 11.05 -5.10 -4.14
C VAL A 197 11.40 -3.65 -3.82
N ASN A 198 11.16 -2.79 -4.79
CA ASN A 198 11.30 -1.34 -4.69
C ASN A 198 9.95 -0.69 -5.00
N SER A 199 9.63 0.45 -4.39
CA SER A 199 8.42 1.18 -4.75
C SER A 199 8.70 2.59 -5.23
N TYR A 200 7.72 3.13 -5.95
CA TYR A 200 7.52 4.55 -6.19
C TYR A 200 6.25 4.95 -5.48
N ASP A 201 6.37 5.75 -4.43
CA ASP A 201 5.28 6.27 -3.63
C ASP A 201 5.12 7.76 -3.91
N ALA A 202 3.91 8.20 -4.28
CA ALA A 202 3.70 9.58 -4.67
C ALA A 202 2.30 10.11 -4.32
N ILE A 203 2.22 11.42 -4.12
CA ILE A 203 0.97 12.18 -4.08
C ILE A 203 0.89 12.97 -5.38
N ILE A 204 -0.13 12.65 -6.18
CA ILE A 204 -0.29 13.16 -7.54
C ILE A 204 -1.43 14.19 -7.56
N ASP A 205 -1.21 15.32 -8.23
CA ASP A 205 -2.21 16.38 -8.41
C ASP A 205 -3.23 16.06 -9.52
N SER A 206 -4.13 17.00 -9.81
CA SER A 206 -5.16 16.84 -10.85
C SER A 206 -4.62 16.80 -12.27
N ASN A 207 -3.38 17.28 -12.50
CA ASN A 207 -2.72 17.25 -13.80
C ASN A 207 -1.96 15.95 -14.04
N GLY A 208 -1.71 15.17 -12.98
CA GLY A 208 -0.87 13.98 -13.02
C GLY A 208 0.58 14.25 -12.64
N ASP A 209 0.86 15.41 -12.05
CA ASP A 209 2.19 15.80 -11.60
C ASP A 209 2.39 15.46 -10.11
N PRO A 210 3.59 15.00 -9.69
CA PRO A 210 3.85 14.65 -8.31
C PRO A 210 4.05 15.91 -7.43
N LEU A 211 3.24 16.04 -6.39
CA LEU A 211 3.45 16.99 -5.29
C LEU A 211 4.44 16.47 -4.25
N PHE A 212 4.55 15.16 -4.15
CA PHE A 212 5.50 14.42 -3.32
C PHE A 212 5.86 13.12 -4.00
N GLU A 213 7.12 12.70 -3.91
CA GLU A 213 7.58 11.39 -4.39
C GLU A 213 8.72 10.87 -3.53
N THR A 214 8.70 9.57 -3.24
CA THR A 214 9.73 8.84 -2.51
C THR A 214 9.73 7.38 -2.95
N GLY A 215 10.51 6.53 -2.28
CA GLY A 215 10.54 5.10 -2.55
C GLY A 215 10.77 4.30 -1.27
N ASN A 216 10.29 3.08 -1.31
CA ASN A 216 10.49 2.06 -0.28
C ASN A 216 11.31 0.92 -0.88
N VAL A 217 12.16 0.30 -0.08
CA VAL A 217 12.87 -0.93 -0.41
C VAL A 217 12.51 -1.99 0.63
N THR A 218 12.06 -3.14 0.15
CA THR A 218 11.76 -4.33 0.95
C THR A 218 12.70 -5.45 0.52
N PRO A 219 13.83 -5.66 1.24
CA PRO A 219 14.85 -6.61 0.83
C PRO A 219 14.35 -8.06 0.81
N ASN A 220 13.50 -8.42 1.76
CA ASN A 220 12.92 -9.75 1.88
C ASN A 220 11.47 -9.75 1.42
N SER A 221 11.07 -10.79 0.69
CA SER A 221 9.67 -10.97 0.29
C SER A 221 8.74 -11.03 1.51
N ILE A 222 7.66 -10.27 1.50
CA ILE A 222 6.61 -10.35 2.56
C ILE A 222 6.07 -11.77 2.67
N MET A 223 5.95 -12.49 1.54
CA MET A 223 5.55 -13.90 1.53
C MET A 223 6.52 -14.77 2.35
N ASP A 224 7.83 -14.58 2.18
CA ASP A 224 8.83 -15.35 2.94
C ASP A 224 8.83 -14.97 4.42
N ILE A 225 8.68 -13.67 4.74
CA ILE A 225 8.56 -13.18 6.12
C ILE A 225 7.36 -13.84 6.83
N VAL A 226 6.21 -13.91 6.19
CA VAL A 226 5.00 -14.52 6.76
C VAL A 226 5.16 -16.03 6.90
N ASN A 227 5.64 -16.71 5.83
CA ASN A 227 5.75 -18.17 5.82
C ASN A 227 6.82 -18.69 6.80
N ASN A 228 7.93 -17.97 6.96
CA ASN A 228 9.04 -18.35 7.84
C ASN A 228 8.90 -17.76 9.25
N ASN A 229 7.89 -16.94 9.49
CA ASN A 229 7.75 -16.16 10.72
C ASN A 229 9.01 -15.31 11.01
N ASP A 230 9.56 -14.67 9.96
CA ASP A 230 10.78 -13.86 10.07
C ASP A 230 10.51 -12.45 10.60
N ASN A 231 11.57 -11.77 11.04
CA ASN A 231 11.52 -10.35 11.35
C ASN A 231 11.25 -9.56 10.08
N SER A 232 10.47 -8.49 10.19
CA SER A 232 10.14 -7.63 9.06
C SER A 232 11.10 -6.43 9.01
N LEU A 233 11.78 -6.27 7.88
CA LEU A 233 12.70 -5.16 7.64
C LEU A 233 12.37 -4.51 6.29
N TYR A 234 12.18 -3.21 6.29
CA TYR A 234 12.08 -2.39 5.08
C TYR A 234 12.43 -0.94 5.40
N TYR A 235 12.68 -0.13 4.40
CA TYR A 235 13.05 1.27 4.63
C TYR A 235 12.58 2.21 3.51
N ILE A 236 12.33 3.45 3.88
CA ILE A 236 12.18 4.54 2.92
C ILE A 236 13.58 5.03 2.57
N VAL A 237 13.85 5.17 1.27
CA VAL A 237 15.15 5.63 0.76
C VAL A 237 15.36 7.12 1.05
N ARG A 238 16.62 7.51 1.27
CA ARG A 238 16.99 8.91 1.40
C ARG A 238 16.82 9.66 0.07
N ASP A 239 17.27 9.03 -1.01
CA ASP A 239 17.20 9.59 -2.36
C ASP A 239 16.55 8.57 -3.29
N LEU A 240 15.45 8.95 -3.93
CA LEU A 240 14.74 8.09 -4.88
C LEU A 240 15.60 7.83 -6.11
N ALA A 241 15.86 6.56 -6.40
CA ALA A 241 16.67 6.14 -7.55
C ALA A 241 16.08 6.68 -8.87
N PRO A 242 16.90 7.22 -9.79
CA PRO A 242 16.42 7.86 -11.02
C PRO A 242 15.61 6.94 -11.93
N ASP A 243 15.92 5.67 -11.99
CA ASP A 243 15.22 4.65 -12.79
C ASP A 243 13.85 4.30 -12.18
N ILE A 244 13.75 4.16 -10.86
CA ILE A 244 12.47 3.97 -10.13
C ILE A 244 11.58 5.21 -10.32
N ARG A 245 12.16 6.42 -10.21
CA ARG A 245 11.43 7.66 -10.47
C ARG A 245 10.90 7.72 -11.91
N ALA A 246 11.72 7.37 -12.88
CA ALA A 246 11.32 7.34 -14.29
C ALA A 246 10.20 6.32 -14.55
N ALA A 247 10.33 5.09 -14.02
CA ALA A 247 9.33 4.05 -14.12
C ALA A 247 8.01 4.47 -13.43
N GLY A 248 8.08 5.01 -12.21
CA GLY A 248 6.91 5.48 -11.46
C GLY A 248 6.15 6.59 -12.19
N ARG A 249 6.84 7.61 -12.70
CA ARG A 249 6.21 8.70 -13.47
C ARG A 249 5.62 8.21 -14.80
N ALA A 250 6.26 7.26 -15.48
CA ALA A 250 5.72 6.64 -16.68
C ALA A 250 4.45 5.82 -16.37
N ALA A 251 4.44 5.10 -15.24
CA ALA A 251 3.27 4.38 -14.77
C ALA A 251 2.12 5.34 -14.39
N VAL A 252 2.38 6.41 -13.61
CA VAL A 252 1.39 7.47 -13.29
C VAL A 252 0.68 7.93 -14.56
N LYS A 253 1.44 8.27 -15.60
CA LYS A 253 0.90 8.71 -16.89
C LYS A 253 0.08 7.62 -17.58
N SER A 254 0.58 6.40 -17.63
CA SER A 254 -0.07 5.29 -18.34
C SER A 254 -1.37 4.85 -17.68
N PHE A 255 -1.41 4.80 -16.34
CA PHE A 255 -2.61 4.48 -15.57
C PHE A 255 -3.60 5.66 -15.52
N GLY A 256 -3.15 6.89 -15.81
CA GLY A 256 -3.96 8.10 -15.72
C GLY A 256 -4.23 8.49 -14.27
N VAL A 257 -3.25 8.30 -13.38
CA VAL A 257 -3.37 8.65 -11.97
C VAL A 257 -3.49 10.16 -11.81
N ARG A 258 -4.49 10.59 -11.03
CA ARG A 258 -4.76 12.00 -10.72
C ARG A 258 -5.35 12.13 -9.33
N SER A 259 -5.01 13.23 -8.68
CA SER A 259 -5.60 13.66 -7.39
C SER A 259 -5.61 12.53 -6.35
N ARG A 260 -4.43 11.92 -6.08
CA ARG A 260 -4.40 10.73 -5.25
C ARG A 260 -3.02 10.39 -4.71
N PHE A 261 -2.99 9.67 -3.60
CA PHE A 261 -1.83 8.91 -3.16
C PHE A 261 -1.74 7.61 -3.98
N VAL A 262 -0.54 7.21 -4.39
CA VAL A 262 -0.31 5.98 -5.16
C VAL A 262 1.01 5.33 -4.75
N GLN A 263 1.04 4.00 -4.74
CA GLN A 263 2.24 3.19 -4.61
C GLN A 263 2.34 2.27 -5.83
N PHE A 264 3.41 2.40 -6.62
CA PHE A 264 3.78 1.42 -7.64
C PHE A 264 4.91 0.56 -7.10
N GLU A 265 4.74 -0.76 -7.15
CA GLU A 265 5.76 -1.72 -6.74
C GLU A 265 6.46 -2.32 -7.96
N PHE A 266 7.78 -2.45 -7.83
CA PHE A 266 8.67 -2.96 -8.86
C PHE A 266 9.64 -3.97 -8.27
N PHE A 267 10.03 -4.97 -9.06
CA PHE A 267 11.24 -5.72 -8.82
C PHE A 267 12.44 -5.00 -9.44
N ARG A 268 13.53 -4.86 -8.70
CA ARG A 268 14.86 -4.64 -9.25
C ARG A 268 15.53 -5.99 -9.37
N LEU A 269 15.79 -6.46 -10.60
CA LEU A 269 16.36 -7.79 -10.82
C LEU A 269 17.74 -7.92 -10.17
N THR A 270 17.97 -8.99 -9.42
CA THR A 270 19.27 -9.25 -8.78
C THR A 270 20.19 -10.13 -9.62
N CYS A 271 19.66 -10.74 -10.69
CA CYS A 271 20.43 -11.54 -11.66
C CYS A 271 19.77 -11.42 -13.04
N ASP A 272 20.52 -11.86 -14.09
CA ASP A 272 19.99 -11.97 -15.44
C ASP A 272 18.90 -13.04 -15.50
N GLN A 273 17.74 -12.68 -16.10
CA GLN A 273 16.59 -13.54 -16.25
C GLN A 273 16.01 -13.37 -17.67
N HIS A 274 15.06 -14.23 -18.04
CA HIS A 274 14.40 -14.10 -19.35
C HIS A 274 13.77 -12.71 -19.59
N ILE A 275 13.21 -12.12 -18.52
CA ILE A 275 12.51 -10.83 -18.56
C ILE A 275 13.46 -9.62 -18.65
N GLY A 276 14.75 -9.76 -18.27
CA GLY A 276 15.71 -8.66 -18.31
C GLY A 276 17.04 -8.98 -17.63
N LYS A 277 17.90 -7.96 -17.58
CA LYS A 277 19.23 -8.02 -16.98
C LYS A 277 19.23 -7.62 -15.52
N ALA A 278 20.22 -8.07 -14.75
CA ALA A 278 20.46 -7.59 -13.39
C ALA A 278 20.42 -6.06 -13.31
N GLY A 279 19.77 -5.52 -12.28
CA GLY A 279 19.53 -4.09 -12.09
C GLY A 279 18.31 -3.51 -12.83
N GLN A 280 17.74 -4.20 -13.81
CA GLN A 280 16.57 -3.72 -14.53
C GLN A 280 15.32 -3.72 -13.65
N VAL A 281 14.46 -2.72 -13.86
CA VAL A 281 13.17 -2.54 -13.18
C VAL A 281 12.08 -3.28 -13.93
N VAL A 282 11.30 -4.11 -13.22
CA VAL A 282 10.17 -4.90 -13.71
C VAL A 282 8.96 -4.60 -12.84
N ALA A 283 7.79 -4.38 -13.41
CA ALA A 283 6.60 -4.06 -12.67
C ALA A 283 6.07 -5.26 -11.87
N LEU A 284 5.61 -5.00 -10.65
CA LEU A 284 4.94 -5.97 -9.78
C LEU A 284 3.45 -5.68 -9.70
N GLU A 285 3.06 -4.60 -9.01
CA GLU A 285 1.65 -4.21 -8.86
C GLU A 285 1.51 -2.71 -8.58
N VAL A 286 0.28 -2.20 -8.64
CA VAL A 286 -0.06 -0.84 -8.21
C VAL A 286 -1.09 -0.90 -7.10
N ASN A 287 -0.90 -0.04 -6.11
CA ASN A 287 -1.82 0.22 -5.02
C ASN A 287 -2.26 1.70 -5.10
N MET A 288 -3.56 1.95 -5.32
CA MET A 288 -4.10 3.31 -5.51
C MET A 288 -4.39 4.00 -4.19
N ARG A 289 -3.44 3.90 -3.27
CA ARG A 289 -3.50 4.40 -1.90
C ARG A 289 -2.08 4.58 -1.34
N PRO A 290 -1.89 5.22 -0.16
CA PRO A 290 -0.58 5.21 0.52
C PRO A 290 -0.13 3.79 0.84
N SER A 291 1.18 3.54 0.88
CA SER A 291 1.75 2.28 1.37
C SER A 291 1.23 1.98 2.77
N GLY A 292 1.06 0.69 3.08
CA GLY A 292 0.42 0.24 4.31
C GLY A 292 1.22 0.48 5.59
N GLY A 293 0.59 0.18 6.71
CA GLY A 293 1.19 0.26 8.04
C GLY A 293 1.65 1.67 8.42
N TYR A 294 2.89 1.77 8.86
CA TYR A 294 3.51 3.03 9.31
C TYR A 294 4.27 3.76 8.18
N SER A 295 4.14 3.32 6.94
CA SER A 295 4.88 3.91 5.81
C SER A 295 4.65 5.43 5.64
N PRO A 296 3.43 5.98 5.83
CA PRO A 296 3.25 7.44 5.77
C PRO A 296 4.04 8.18 6.85
N ASP A 297 4.15 7.64 8.07
CA ASP A 297 4.98 8.23 9.14
C ASP A 297 6.48 8.13 8.80
N MET A 298 6.89 6.99 8.22
CA MET A 298 8.26 6.81 7.75
C MET A 298 8.63 7.79 6.64
N MET A 299 7.70 8.06 5.69
CA MET A 299 7.88 9.06 4.65
C MET A 299 8.08 10.45 5.25
N ASN A 300 7.33 10.78 6.31
CA ASN A 300 7.50 12.04 7.04
C ASN A 300 8.90 12.15 7.64
N PHE A 301 9.34 11.11 8.33
CA PHE A 301 10.68 11.09 8.94
C PHE A 301 11.81 11.09 7.92
N ALA A 302 11.66 10.33 6.82
CA ALA A 302 12.67 10.26 5.77
C ALA A 302 12.84 11.57 5.00
N ASN A 303 11.77 12.36 4.83
CA ASN A 303 11.76 13.57 4.01
C ASN A 303 11.56 14.85 4.82
N SER A 304 11.59 14.78 6.16
CA SER A 304 11.37 15.92 7.07
C SER A 304 10.16 16.76 6.66
N THR A 305 9.02 16.08 6.40
CA THR A 305 7.79 16.69 5.86
C THR A 305 6.54 16.15 6.57
N ASP A 306 5.36 16.36 5.98
CA ASP A 306 4.09 15.78 6.44
C ASP A 306 3.23 15.38 5.24
N VAL A 307 3.26 14.09 4.87
CA VAL A 307 2.50 13.57 3.73
C VAL A 307 0.99 13.59 3.97
N TYR A 308 0.53 13.54 5.23
CA TYR A 308 -0.88 13.71 5.56
C TYR A 308 -1.36 15.11 5.17
N LYS A 309 -0.54 16.13 5.47
CA LYS A 309 -0.79 17.52 5.11
C LYS A 309 -0.71 17.72 3.59
N ILE A 310 0.33 17.17 2.93
CA ILE A 310 0.48 17.28 1.45
C ILE A 310 -0.73 16.67 0.75
N TRP A 311 -1.20 15.49 1.21
CA TRP A 311 -2.37 14.84 0.64
C TRP A 311 -3.65 15.66 0.88
N ALA A 312 -3.86 16.17 2.09
CA ALA A 312 -5.01 17.00 2.40
C ALA A 312 -4.99 18.35 1.63
N ASP A 313 -3.81 18.91 1.39
CA ASP A 313 -3.62 20.11 0.57
C ASP A 313 -3.97 19.84 -0.90
N MET A 314 -3.56 18.69 -1.43
CA MET A 314 -3.93 18.24 -2.77
C MET A 314 -5.46 18.17 -2.91
N ILE A 315 -6.16 17.54 -1.95
CA ILE A 315 -7.63 17.48 -1.92
C ILE A 315 -8.27 18.86 -1.86
N ALA A 316 -7.75 19.74 -1.01
CA ALA A 316 -8.34 21.06 -0.77
C ALA A 316 -8.03 22.06 -1.89
N PHE A 317 -6.77 22.10 -2.35
CA PHE A 317 -6.18 23.21 -3.11
C PHE A 317 -5.47 22.76 -4.40
N ASP A 318 -5.37 21.47 -4.66
CA ASP A 318 -4.64 20.88 -5.80
C ASP A 318 -3.15 21.30 -5.86
N ARG A 319 -2.54 21.49 -4.70
CA ARG A 319 -1.13 21.87 -4.54
C ARG A 319 -0.66 21.54 -3.14
N SER A 320 0.66 21.46 -2.91
CA SER A 320 1.23 21.35 -1.57
C SER A 320 1.54 22.73 -1.00
N THR A 321 1.27 22.92 0.29
CA THR A 321 1.73 24.05 1.10
C THR A 321 2.89 23.66 2.01
N LYS A 322 3.22 22.34 2.08
CA LYS A 322 4.26 21.80 2.94
C LYS A 322 5.55 21.57 2.16
N PRO A 323 6.67 22.22 2.53
CA PRO A 323 7.96 21.97 1.90
C PRO A 323 8.53 20.60 2.30
N LEU A 324 9.44 20.08 1.49
CA LEU A 324 10.34 19.00 1.87
C LEU A 324 11.51 19.58 2.66
N GLY A 325 12.01 18.81 3.64
CA GLY A 325 13.19 19.19 4.41
C GLY A 325 14.42 18.34 4.06
N GLU A 326 15.26 18.10 5.04
CA GLU A 326 16.41 17.22 4.91
C GLU A 326 15.98 15.76 4.73
N HIS A 327 16.75 15.00 3.92
CA HIS A 327 16.43 13.63 3.57
C HIS A 327 17.30 12.63 4.35
N PHE A 328 16.66 11.54 4.79
CA PHE A 328 17.24 10.45 5.54
C PHE A 328 16.75 9.09 5.00
N PHE A 329 17.49 8.02 5.28
CA PHE A 329 16.91 6.70 5.31
C PHE A 329 16.02 6.58 6.55
N CYS A 330 14.80 6.05 6.40
CA CYS A 330 13.95 5.73 7.54
C CYS A 330 13.74 4.22 7.57
N ALA A 331 14.35 3.57 8.55
CA ALA A 331 14.28 2.13 8.75
C ALA A 331 13.05 1.74 9.56
N PHE A 332 12.39 0.67 9.13
CA PHE A 332 11.44 -0.11 9.91
C PHE A 332 12.11 -1.43 10.32
N ALA A 333 12.13 -1.71 11.62
CA ALA A 333 12.52 -3.01 12.16
C ALA A 333 11.37 -3.57 12.99
N GLY A 334 10.79 -4.68 12.54
CA GLY A 334 9.71 -5.39 13.21
C GLY A 334 10.23 -6.67 13.85
N ARG A 335 10.43 -6.67 15.17
CA ARG A 335 10.90 -7.84 15.93
C ARG A 335 9.74 -8.76 16.31
N ARG A 336 10.00 -10.08 16.26
CA ARG A 336 9.08 -11.13 16.71
C ARG A 336 9.32 -11.43 18.18
N ASP A 337 8.22 -11.59 18.95
CA ASP A 337 8.30 -12.09 20.31
C ASP A 337 8.90 -13.50 20.34
N GLY A 338 9.75 -13.77 21.33
CA GLY A 338 10.38 -15.07 21.53
C GLY A 338 11.59 -15.37 20.63
N LYS A 339 11.96 -14.50 19.68
CA LYS A 339 13.21 -14.62 18.94
C LYS A 339 14.39 -13.98 19.72
N PRO A 340 15.61 -14.55 19.67
CA PRO A 340 16.80 -13.92 20.26
C PRO A 340 17.24 -12.72 19.40
N PHE A 341 17.71 -11.67 20.05
CA PHE A 341 18.27 -10.47 19.43
C PHE A 341 19.62 -10.13 20.09
N ALA A 342 20.51 -9.47 19.35
CA ALA A 342 21.81 -9.05 19.86
C ALA A 342 21.67 -8.05 21.02
N LEU A 343 20.70 -7.13 20.91
CA LEU A 343 20.38 -6.15 21.95
C LEU A 343 18.96 -6.35 22.48
N SER A 344 18.79 -6.19 23.79
CA SER A 344 17.46 -6.06 24.40
C SER A 344 16.75 -4.80 23.91
N LEU A 345 15.46 -4.68 24.23
CA LEU A 345 14.67 -3.47 23.95
C LEU A 345 15.32 -2.21 24.54
N GLU A 346 15.74 -2.28 25.82
CA GLU A 346 16.32 -1.15 26.53
C GLU A 346 17.68 -0.74 25.95
N GLU A 347 18.54 -1.70 25.66
CA GLU A 347 19.86 -1.46 25.06
C GLU A 347 19.74 -0.85 23.67
N LEU A 348 18.82 -1.35 22.84
CA LEU A 348 18.57 -0.78 21.50
C LEU A 348 18.04 0.65 21.62
N CYS A 349 17.06 0.89 22.48
CA CYS A 349 16.51 2.23 22.69
C CYS A 349 17.56 3.20 23.23
N TRP A 350 18.46 2.75 24.10
CA TRP A 350 19.55 3.58 24.59
C TRP A 350 20.59 3.87 23.49
N LYS A 351 21.03 2.84 22.77
CA LYS A 351 22.06 2.96 21.70
C LYS A 351 21.61 3.90 20.56
N TYR A 352 20.34 3.84 20.18
CA TYR A 352 19.79 4.59 19.05
C TYR A 352 18.83 5.71 19.46
N SER A 353 18.93 6.21 20.71
CA SER A 353 18.00 7.19 21.28
C SER A 353 17.87 8.48 20.46
N ASP A 354 18.95 8.93 19.78
CA ASP A 354 18.97 10.11 18.90
C ASP A 354 18.43 9.82 17.48
N LYS A 355 18.33 8.55 17.10
CA LYS A 355 17.85 8.10 15.77
C LYS A 355 16.40 7.64 15.79
N LEU A 356 15.96 7.03 16.88
CA LEU A 356 14.61 6.51 17.02
C LEU A 356 13.56 7.62 16.91
N ARG A 357 12.47 7.31 16.22
CA ARG A 357 11.31 8.19 16.02
C ARG A 357 10.02 7.62 16.59
N MET A 358 9.86 6.30 16.50
CA MET A 358 8.71 5.59 17.06
C MET A 358 9.16 4.21 17.56
N VAL A 359 8.58 3.79 18.70
CA VAL A 359 8.75 2.44 19.26
C VAL A 359 7.38 2.02 19.78
N GLU A 360 6.74 1.04 19.15
CA GLU A 360 5.36 0.66 19.47
C GLU A 360 5.14 -0.85 19.35
N ARG A 361 4.17 -1.35 20.12
CA ARG A 361 3.60 -2.69 19.89
C ARG A 361 2.69 -2.63 18.67
N ILE A 362 2.87 -3.60 17.79
CA ILE A 362 2.07 -3.71 16.57
C ILE A 362 0.75 -4.41 16.90
N PRO A 363 -0.41 -3.87 16.45
CA PRO A 363 -1.69 -4.54 16.59
C PRO A 363 -1.68 -5.95 16.00
N ASP A 364 -2.39 -6.90 16.64
CA ASP A 364 -2.42 -8.31 16.25
C ASP A 364 -2.81 -8.51 14.77
N ALA A 365 -3.74 -7.70 14.27
CA ALA A 365 -4.16 -7.74 12.88
C ALA A 365 -3.02 -7.50 11.86
N LEU A 366 -1.95 -6.79 12.26
CA LEU A 366 -0.79 -6.47 11.42
C LEU A 366 0.45 -7.29 11.77
N SER A 367 0.46 -7.94 12.94
CA SER A 367 1.65 -8.62 13.47
C SER A 367 2.18 -9.74 12.58
N GLY A 368 1.31 -10.41 11.82
CA GLY A 368 1.69 -11.47 10.89
C GLY A 368 2.72 -11.05 9.86
N ALA A 369 2.58 -9.86 9.28
CA ALA A 369 3.49 -9.32 8.27
C ALA A 369 4.58 -8.40 8.86
N MET A 370 4.31 -7.76 10.01
CA MET A 370 5.14 -6.64 10.51
C MET A 370 5.93 -6.96 11.78
N GLY A 371 5.73 -8.12 12.43
CA GLY A 371 6.32 -8.43 13.73
C GLY A 371 5.41 -7.97 14.88
N ASN A 372 5.88 -8.15 16.13
CA ASN A 372 5.10 -7.80 17.33
C ASN A 372 5.51 -6.47 17.93
N GLN A 373 6.79 -6.09 17.79
CA GLN A 373 7.36 -4.85 18.28
C GLN A 373 8.06 -4.13 17.13
N MET A 374 7.72 -2.87 16.90
CA MET A 374 8.37 -2.08 15.86
C MET A 374 9.28 -0.99 16.40
N TYR A 375 10.25 -0.64 15.56
CA TYR A 375 11.14 0.49 15.72
C TYR A 375 11.22 1.24 14.39
N LEU A 376 10.99 2.55 14.43
CA LEU A 376 11.31 3.46 13.32
C LEU A 376 12.50 4.30 13.71
N ALA A 377 13.54 4.29 12.87
CA ALA A 377 14.76 5.07 13.11
C ALA A 377 15.23 5.73 11.81
N VAL A 378 15.89 6.89 11.91
CA VAL A 378 16.41 7.65 10.76
C VAL A 378 17.92 7.68 10.75
N PHE A 379 18.48 7.56 9.53
CA PHE A 379 19.93 7.49 9.34
C PHE A 379 20.37 8.34 8.15
N PRO A 380 21.52 9.03 8.24
CA PRO A 380 22.04 9.82 7.12
C PRO A 380 22.66 8.95 6.02
N THR A 381 23.08 7.72 6.34
CA THR A 381 23.72 6.80 5.41
C THR A 381 23.17 5.39 5.51
N GLU A 382 23.30 4.63 4.43
CA GLU A 382 22.85 3.23 4.35
C GLU A 382 23.66 2.32 5.28
N GLU A 383 24.97 2.57 5.44
CA GLU A 383 25.83 1.81 6.34
C GLU A 383 25.38 1.94 7.79
N ALA A 384 24.99 3.14 8.23
CA ALA A 384 24.49 3.37 9.58
C ALA A 384 23.13 2.66 9.81
N MET A 385 22.28 2.65 8.77
CA MET A 385 21.00 1.93 8.79
C MET A 385 21.23 0.41 8.85
N ASN A 386 22.16 -0.13 8.05
CA ASN A 386 22.47 -1.56 8.06
C ASN A 386 23.07 -2.02 9.38
N ALA A 387 23.86 -1.17 10.05
CA ALA A 387 24.34 -1.44 11.41
C ALA A 387 23.20 -1.56 12.43
N PHE A 388 22.16 -0.74 12.30
CA PHE A 388 20.96 -0.84 13.14
C PHE A 388 20.18 -2.15 12.90
N TYR A 389 20.13 -2.62 11.66
CA TYR A 389 19.47 -3.91 11.35
C TYR A 389 20.26 -5.13 11.84
N ALA A 390 21.56 -4.98 12.02
CA ALA A 390 22.41 -6.05 12.53
C ALA A 390 22.31 -6.24 14.05
N ASP A 391 21.86 -5.22 14.79
CA ASP A 391 21.65 -5.21 16.24
C ASP A 391 20.28 -5.74 16.64
#